data_62e5a1f79577303c55c2f0d094dd9b09
#
_entry.id   62e5a1f79577303c55c2f0d094dd9b09
#
_cell.length_a   1.000
_cell.length_b   1.000
_cell.length_c   1.000
_cell.angle_alpha   90.00
_cell.angle_beta   90.00
_cell.angle_gamma   90.00
#
_symmetry.space_group_name_H-M   'P 1'
#
loop_
_entity.id
_entity.type
_entity.pdbx_description
1 polymer ?
#
loop_
_entity_poly.entity_id
_entity_poly.type
_entity_poly.pdbx_seq_one_letter_code
_entity_poly.pdbx_strand_id
1 'polypeptide(L)'
;MKYLGHSYPLGLQSTWQDHSKESPPNDLGGYAALALACPPAFGAQLVRANLLSQARFVWRATRDARKPGNLFGTESLQVLERPWMNATTGELLSRMEWHAGLAGNAYVYRHGDRLRPLRPDWVTVIIGSDQDPAEAAFALDGEVVAYSYHPGGPGSKARSYTLAPESVAHWSPIPDPDATYRGMSWLTPVLREMRGDSLATEHKINFFRNAGTPNMVVKLPAGVKPEALNQFRSKMEEVTAGVGNAYRTLYLGGGADIEVVGTDLKQLDFAAVQGAGENRISVASRVPASILGIREGLQGSALNAGNFGQARRVLADSWLHPSLADLCACLEKLAAPKPERAELWYDPDIPFLREDAKEAADIIAVQSSSIRTLIEAGYTADSAAQAVLTGDFSLLDHSGLFSVQLQAAGAQEA
;
A
#
# COMPACT_ATOMS: atom_id res chain seq x y z
N MET A 1 -2.57 15.82 18.79
CA MET A 1 -3.94 15.93 18.28
C MET A 1 -4.75 14.72 18.72
N LYS A 2 -5.99 14.89 19.24
CA LYS A 2 -6.82 13.77 19.68
C LYS A 2 -8.01 13.57 18.74
N TYR A 3 -8.27 12.34 18.31
CA TYR A 3 -9.44 11.95 17.53
C TYR A 3 -9.91 10.58 17.99
N LEU A 4 -11.20 10.39 18.21
CA LEU A 4 -11.79 9.14 18.74
C LEU A 4 -11.07 8.59 19.99
N GLY A 5 -10.58 9.46 20.86
CA GLY A 5 -9.86 9.06 22.08
C GLY A 5 -8.37 8.77 21.89
N HIS A 6 -7.87 8.71 20.65
CA HIS A 6 -6.47 8.46 20.33
C HIS A 6 -5.70 9.76 20.10
N SER A 7 -4.43 9.77 20.50
CA SER A 7 -3.51 10.88 20.25
C SER A 7 -2.71 10.61 18.97
N TYR A 8 -2.78 11.51 18.00
CA TYR A 8 -2.01 11.42 16.75
C TYR A 8 -0.83 12.37 16.84
N PRO A 9 0.37 11.90 16.57
CA PRO A 9 1.51 12.80 16.41
C PRO A 9 1.22 13.71 15.21
N LEU A 10 1.38 15.00 15.42
CA LEU A 10 1.29 16.02 14.33
C LEU A 10 2.58 16.08 13.52
N GLY A 11 3.61 15.36 13.94
CA GLY A 11 4.92 15.28 13.33
C GLY A 11 5.09 14.07 12.42
N LEU A 12 6.12 14.09 11.62
CA LEU A 12 6.51 13.03 10.70
C LEU A 12 7.13 11.81 11.42
N GLN A 13 7.32 11.88 12.73
CA GLN A 13 8.04 10.84 13.48
C GLN A 13 7.20 9.57 13.57
N SER A 14 7.60 8.56 12.86
CA SER A 14 7.00 7.24 12.86
C SER A 14 7.76 6.24 13.75
N THR A 15 9.00 6.54 14.09
CA THR A 15 9.87 5.68 14.89
C THR A 15 10.51 6.48 16.02
N TRP A 16 10.63 5.84 17.18
CA TRP A 16 11.43 6.34 18.29
C TRP A 16 12.79 5.65 18.28
N GLN A 17 13.85 6.42 18.01
CA GLN A 17 15.23 5.96 18.02
C GLN A 17 15.90 6.30 19.35
N ASP A 18 16.60 5.36 19.94
CA ASP A 18 17.45 5.48 21.12
C ASP A 18 18.85 4.96 20.74
N HIS A 19 19.83 5.12 21.59
CA HIS A 19 21.26 4.82 21.35
C HIS A 19 21.53 3.39 20.81
N SER A 20 20.70 2.40 21.18
CA SER A 20 20.88 1.01 20.77
C SER A 20 19.59 0.32 20.29
N LYS A 21 18.52 1.07 20.08
CA LYS A 21 17.24 0.46 19.67
C LYS A 21 16.33 1.42 18.91
N GLU A 22 15.50 0.84 18.08
CA GLU A 22 14.40 1.53 17.39
C GLU A 22 13.07 0.92 17.82
N SER A 23 12.19 1.73 18.35
CA SER A 23 10.87 1.34 18.85
C SER A 23 9.74 1.92 17.99
N PRO A 24 8.57 1.24 17.92
CA PRO A 24 7.41 1.76 17.20
C PRO A 24 6.86 3.02 17.86
N PRO A 25 6.18 3.87 17.08
CA PRO A 25 5.42 4.97 17.65
C PRO A 25 4.28 4.42 18.54
N ASN A 26 3.93 5.16 19.57
CA ASN A 26 3.00 4.70 20.61
C ASN A 26 1.52 4.64 20.16
N ASP A 27 1.19 4.80 18.87
CA ASP A 27 -0.19 4.94 18.43
C ASP A 27 -0.53 4.26 17.09
N LEU A 28 -0.15 2.98 16.93
CA LEU A 28 -0.62 2.19 15.78
C LEU A 28 -2.15 2.08 15.74
N GLY A 29 -2.79 1.99 16.90
CA GLY A 29 -4.24 1.94 17.00
C GLY A 29 -4.92 3.16 16.39
N GLY A 30 -4.33 4.33 16.54
CA GLY A 30 -4.78 5.56 15.94
C GLY A 30 -4.66 5.57 14.41
N TYR A 31 -3.55 5.11 13.87
CA TYR A 31 -3.38 4.96 12.42
C TYR A 31 -4.41 3.99 11.83
N ALA A 32 -4.60 2.84 12.47
CA ALA A 32 -5.60 1.87 12.05
C ALA A 32 -7.02 2.44 12.09
N ALA A 33 -7.41 3.12 13.18
CA ALA A 33 -8.72 3.72 13.31
C ALA A 33 -8.97 4.79 12.23
N LEU A 34 -7.98 5.62 11.94
CA LEU A 34 -8.08 6.65 10.90
C LEU A 34 -8.16 6.05 9.50
N ALA A 35 -7.36 5.03 9.21
CA ALA A 35 -7.42 4.32 7.93
C ALA A 35 -8.77 3.65 7.69
N LEU A 36 -9.35 3.03 8.72
CA LEU A 36 -10.68 2.42 8.64
C LEU A 36 -11.81 3.46 8.51
N ALA A 37 -11.62 4.67 9.04
CA ALA A 37 -12.59 5.76 8.93
C ALA A 37 -12.51 6.52 7.60
N CYS A 38 -11.46 6.32 6.80
CA CYS A 38 -11.23 6.99 5.53
C CYS A 38 -11.36 6.00 4.36
N PRO A 39 -12.49 5.96 3.65
CA PRO A 39 -12.75 4.98 2.59
C PRO A 39 -11.68 4.93 1.49
N PRO A 40 -11.15 6.06 0.97
CA PRO A 40 -10.08 6.01 -0.04
C PRO A 40 -8.79 5.36 0.48
N ALA A 41 -8.41 5.63 1.74
CA ALA A 41 -7.23 5.03 2.35
C ALA A 41 -7.42 3.52 2.59
N PHE A 42 -8.59 3.12 3.09
CA PHE A 42 -8.94 1.72 3.27
C PHE A 42 -8.94 0.98 1.92
N GLY A 43 -9.55 1.57 0.89
CA GLY A 43 -9.61 1.00 -0.46
C GLY A 43 -8.22 0.81 -1.06
N ALA A 44 -7.33 1.81 -0.92
CA ALA A 44 -5.96 1.72 -1.40
C ALA A 44 -5.17 0.60 -0.68
N GLN A 45 -5.30 0.51 0.65
CA GLN A 45 -4.66 -0.54 1.44
C GLN A 45 -5.17 -1.94 1.05
N LEU A 46 -6.48 -2.06 0.81
CA LEU A 46 -7.09 -3.33 0.40
C LEU A 46 -6.63 -3.76 -0.99
N VAL A 47 -6.54 -2.83 -1.96
CA VAL A 47 -6.02 -3.10 -3.31
C VAL A 47 -4.59 -3.63 -3.21
N ARG A 48 -3.72 -2.96 -2.46
CA ARG A 48 -2.34 -3.38 -2.27
C ARG A 48 -2.24 -4.76 -1.63
N ALA A 49 -2.98 -5.01 -0.55
CA ALA A 49 -3.00 -6.31 0.12
C ALA A 49 -3.50 -7.43 -0.80
N ASN A 50 -4.56 -7.18 -1.58
CA ASN A 50 -5.11 -8.14 -2.52
C ASN A 50 -4.15 -8.44 -3.69
N LEU A 51 -3.40 -7.45 -4.16
CA LEU A 51 -2.41 -7.66 -5.22
C LEU A 51 -1.24 -8.52 -4.73
N LEU A 52 -0.67 -8.21 -3.57
CA LEU A 52 0.39 -9.04 -2.98
C LEU A 52 -0.08 -10.45 -2.69
N SER A 53 -1.34 -10.63 -2.29
CA SER A 53 -1.89 -11.96 -1.99
C SER A 53 -1.94 -12.91 -3.19
N GLN A 54 -1.82 -12.39 -4.42
CA GLN A 54 -1.79 -13.20 -5.64
C GLN A 54 -0.41 -13.79 -5.94
N ALA A 55 0.64 -13.29 -5.29
CA ALA A 55 2.00 -13.73 -5.54
C ALA A 55 2.27 -15.14 -4.96
N ARG A 56 3.15 -15.86 -5.65
CA ARG A 56 3.69 -17.15 -5.23
C ARG A 56 5.20 -17.07 -5.23
N PHE A 57 5.84 -17.82 -4.35
CA PHE A 57 7.29 -17.85 -4.27
C PHE A 57 7.84 -19.08 -4.98
N VAL A 58 8.98 -18.88 -5.60
CA VAL A 58 9.75 -19.90 -6.31
C VAL A 58 11.24 -19.64 -6.04
N TRP A 59 12.08 -20.62 -6.30
CA TRP A 59 13.52 -20.41 -6.33
C TRP A 59 13.95 -20.03 -7.74
N ARG A 60 14.87 -19.06 -7.84
CA ARG A 60 15.54 -18.66 -9.08
C ARG A 60 17.00 -19.07 -8.98
N ALA A 61 17.47 -19.90 -9.93
CA ALA A 61 18.87 -20.31 -9.98
C ALA A 61 19.76 -19.09 -10.26
N THR A 62 20.84 -18.94 -9.48
CA THR A 62 21.84 -17.89 -9.69
C THR A 62 22.89 -18.45 -10.65
N ARG A 63 22.99 -17.91 -11.87
CA ARG A 63 24.03 -18.25 -12.85
C ARG A 63 25.24 -17.33 -12.68
N ASP A 64 26.43 -17.86 -13.02
CA ASP A 64 27.60 -17.04 -13.17
C ASP A 64 27.31 -15.95 -14.22
N ALA A 65 27.69 -14.71 -13.97
CA ALA A 65 27.50 -13.57 -14.85
C ALA A 65 26.12 -12.88 -14.86
N ARG A 66 25.45 -12.73 -13.74
CA ARG A 66 24.31 -11.81 -13.54
C ARG A 66 23.07 -12.09 -14.41
N LYS A 67 22.95 -13.24 -15.04
CA LYS A 67 21.73 -13.61 -15.77
C LYS A 67 20.80 -14.40 -14.86
N PRO A 68 19.51 -14.07 -14.84
CA PRO A 68 18.53 -14.86 -14.10
C PRO A 68 18.49 -16.29 -14.66
N GLY A 69 18.51 -17.27 -13.77
CA GLY A 69 18.38 -18.67 -14.09
C GLY A 69 16.93 -19.13 -14.13
N ASN A 70 16.74 -20.42 -14.33
CA ASN A 70 15.42 -21.04 -14.35
C ASN A 70 14.76 -20.96 -12.99
N LEU A 71 13.42 -20.85 -12.98
CA LEU A 71 12.59 -20.92 -11.80
C LEU A 71 12.30 -22.40 -11.45
N PHE A 72 12.31 -22.73 -10.17
CA PHE A 72 12.03 -24.09 -9.68
C PHE A 72 11.45 -24.06 -8.25
N GLY A 73 10.83 -25.17 -7.84
CA GLY A 73 10.30 -25.34 -6.49
C GLY A 73 11.07 -26.39 -5.71
N THR A 74 11.08 -26.28 -4.39
CA THR A 74 11.58 -27.29 -3.45
C THR A 74 10.69 -27.34 -2.22
N GLU A 75 10.83 -28.41 -1.42
CA GLU A 75 10.07 -28.57 -0.17
C GLU A 75 10.28 -27.42 0.83
N SER A 76 11.41 -26.72 0.75
CA SER A 76 11.68 -25.56 1.62
C SER A 76 10.70 -24.41 1.46
N LEU A 77 9.99 -24.32 0.34
CA LEU A 77 8.92 -23.32 0.09
C LEU A 77 7.63 -23.63 0.86
N GLN A 78 7.46 -24.87 1.35
CA GLN A 78 6.24 -25.28 2.06
C GLN A 78 5.93 -24.39 3.26
N VAL A 79 6.93 -23.89 3.97
CA VAL A 79 6.74 -22.95 5.09
C VAL A 79 6.13 -21.63 4.67
N LEU A 80 6.38 -21.17 3.44
CA LEU A 80 5.76 -19.97 2.86
C LEU A 80 4.39 -20.27 2.26
N GLU A 81 4.19 -21.47 1.70
CA GLU A 81 2.92 -21.88 1.10
C GLU A 81 1.85 -22.17 2.14
N ARG A 82 2.26 -22.70 3.30
CA ARG A 82 1.40 -23.03 4.44
C ARG A 82 1.97 -22.48 5.74
N PRO A 83 1.97 -21.15 5.90
CA PRO A 83 2.67 -20.48 7.00
C PRO A 83 2.13 -20.87 8.39
N TRP A 84 0.86 -21.17 8.51
CA TRP A 84 0.20 -21.75 9.70
C TRP A 84 -1.01 -22.58 9.28
N MET A 85 -1.68 -23.20 10.26
CA MET A 85 -2.83 -24.06 9.99
C MET A 85 -3.92 -23.30 9.22
N ASN A 86 -4.34 -23.83 8.09
CA ASN A 86 -5.37 -23.29 7.20
C ASN A 86 -5.01 -21.94 6.53
N ALA A 87 -3.74 -21.53 6.56
CA ALA A 87 -3.29 -20.31 5.88
C ALA A 87 -2.62 -20.61 4.54
N THR A 88 -2.55 -19.59 3.72
CA THR A 88 -1.91 -19.58 2.41
C THR A 88 -0.83 -18.49 2.35
N THR A 89 0.06 -18.56 1.36
CA THR A 89 1.00 -17.46 1.02
C THR A 89 0.26 -16.13 0.90
N GLY A 90 -0.89 -16.11 0.23
CA GLY A 90 -1.68 -14.89 0.04
C GLY A 90 -2.14 -14.27 1.36
N GLU A 91 -2.53 -15.08 2.35
CA GLU A 91 -2.90 -14.56 3.67
C GLU A 91 -1.68 -13.99 4.42
N LEU A 92 -0.53 -14.65 4.33
CA LEU A 92 0.72 -14.14 4.90
C LEU A 92 1.06 -12.77 4.32
N LEU A 93 1.09 -12.65 2.99
CA LEU A 93 1.45 -11.42 2.29
C LEU A 93 0.44 -10.30 2.54
N SER A 94 -0.85 -10.61 2.56
CA SER A 94 -1.90 -9.65 2.91
C SER A 94 -1.69 -9.09 4.32
N ARG A 95 -1.39 -9.94 5.32
CA ARG A 95 -1.10 -9.49 6.68
C ARG A 95 0.17 -8.65 6.77
N MET A 96 1.22 -9.03 6.03
CA MET A 96 2.45 -8.26 5.97
C MET A 96 2.18 -6.87 5.39
N GLU A 97 1.39 -6.76 4.31
CA GLU A 97 1.02 -5.48 3.72
C GLU A 97 0.18 -4.61 4.68
N TRP A 98 -0.79 -5.20 5.38
CA TRP A 98 -1.54 -4.46 6.39
C TRP A 98 -0.64 -3.94 7.52
N HIS A 99 0.32 -4.74 7.99
CA HIS A 99 1.27 -4.30 9.01
C HIS A 99 2.22 -3.21 8.48
N ALA A 100 2.80 -3.42 7.31
CA ALA A 100 3.71 -2.43 6.71
C ALA A 100 2.97 -1.14 6.29
N GLY A 101 1.78 -1.26 5.73
CA GLY A 101 0.97 -0.10 5.34
C GLY A 101 0.58 0.76 6.53
N LEU A 102 0.17 0.16 7.66
CA LEU A 102 -0.25 0.89 8.86
C LEU A 102 0.92 1.35 9.73
N ALA A 103 1.94 0.51 9.89
CA ALA A 103 3.03 0.75 10.84
C ALA A 103 4.40 0.98 10.18
N GLY A 104 4.47 0.98 8.85
CA GLY A 104 5.72 1.07 8.11
C GLY A 104 6.57 -0.21 8.15
N ASN A 105 6.18 -1.20 8.93
CA ASN A 105 6.98 -2.40 9.19
C ASN A 105 6.11 -3.64 9.29
N ALA A 106 6.58 -4.75 8.75
CA ALA A 106 6.00 -6.07 8.97
C ALA A 106 7.07 -7.04 9.46
N TYR A 107 6.74 -7.81 10.48
CA TYR A 107 7.63 -8.80 11.07
C TYR A 107 6.98 -10.17 11.00
N VAL A 108 7.74 -11.17 10.55
CA VAL A 108 7.31 -12.56 10.52
C VAL A 108 8.35 -13.40 11.24
N TYR A 109 7.95 -14.09 12.29
CA TYR A 109 8.78 -14.96 13.06
C TYR A 109 8.60 -16.43 12.64
N ARG A 110 9.68 -17.15 12.41
CA ARG A 110 9.67 -18.59 12.16
C ARG A 110 9.85 -19.35 13.46
N HIS A 111 8.90 -20.23 13.75
CA HIS A 111 8.98 -21.17 14.86
C HIS A 111 8.78 -22.61 14.36
N GLY A 112 9.87 -23.36 14.23
CA GLY A 112 9.86 -24.66 13.57
C GLY A 112 9.40 -24.57 12.13
N ASP A 113 8.33 -25.30 11.79
CA ASP A 113 7.74 -25.33 10.44
C ASP A 113 6.58 -24.33 10.26
N ARG A 114 6.44 -23.38 11.17
CA ARG A 114 5.36 -22.38 11.13
C ARG A 114 5.89 -20.97 11.15
N LEU A 115 5.16 -20.09 10.49
CA LEU A 115 5.39 -18.65 10.53
C LEU A 115 4.34 -17.98 11.41
N ARG A 116 4.77 -16.93 12.10
CA ARG A 116 3.89 -16.11 12.92
C ARG A 116 4.11 -14.64 12.60
N PRO A 117 3.14 -13.95 11.96
CA PRO A 117 3.17 -12.50 11.85
C PRO A 117 3.11 -11.87 13.25
N LEU A 118 4.04 -10.96 13.52
CA LEU A 118 4.11 -10.22 14.78
C LEU A 118 3.48 -8.85 14.61
N ARG A 119 2.78 -8.38 15.61
CA ARG A 119 2.27 -7.00 15.60
C ARG A 119 3.45 -6.02 15.64
N PRO A 120 3.54 -5.09 14.68
CA PRO A 120 4.71 -4.21 14.56
C PRO A 120 4.84 -3.21 15.71
N ASP A 121 3.73 -2.85 16.38
CA ASP A 121 3.71 -2.02 17.58
C ASP A 121 4.22 -2.72 18.84
N TRP A 122 4.48 -4.02 18.76
CA TRP A 122 5.02 -4.84 19.85
C TRP A 122 6.48 -5.28 19.61
N VAL A 123 7.07 -4.82 18.51
CA VAL A 123 8.44 -5.19 18.13
C VAL A 123 9.36 -3.99 18.24
N THR A 124 10.42 -4.14 19.00
CA THR A 124 11.55 -3.21 19.09
C THR A 124 12.75 -3.84 18.39
N VAL A 125 13.40 -3.10 17.52
CA VAL A 125 14.67 -3.50 16.88
C VAL A 125 15.80 -3.17 17.82
N ILE A 126 16.67 -4.13 18.10
CA ILE A 126 17.86 -3.95 18.94
C ILE A 126 19.08 -3.94 18.04
N ILE A 127 19.89 -2.91 18.18
CA ILE A 127 21.05 -2.63 17.35
C ILE A 127 22.29 -2.83 18.22
N GLY A 128 23.30 -3.50 17.68
CA GLY A 128 24.60 -3.68 18.28
C GLY A 128 25.70 -3.14 17.39
N SER A 129 26.81 -2.76 18.00
CA SER A 129 28.04 -2.33 17.34
C SER A 129 29.22 -2.89 18.11
N ASP A 130 30.24 -3.34 17.41
CA ASP A 130 31.51 -3.75 18.01
C ASP A 130 32.42 -2.55 18.30
N GLN A 131 32.29 -1.46 17.52
CA GLN A 131 33.11 -0.27 17.66
C GLN A 131 32.59 0.66 18.74
N ASP A 132 31.28 0.88 18.80
CA ASP A 132 30.62 1.74 19.79
C ASP A 132 29.33 1.09 20.33
N PRO A 133 29.45 0.15 21.28
CA PRO A 133 28.28 -0.50 21.85
C PRO A 133 27.32 0.42 22.59
N ALA A 134 27.79 1.59 23.05
CA ALA A 134 26.97 2.55 23.78
C ALA A 134 26.07 3.38 22.82
N GLU A 135 26.53 3.63 21.61
CA GLU A 135 25.87 4.45 20.57
C GLU A 135 25.62 3.62 19.30
N ALA A 136 25.30 2.34 19.45
CA ALA A 136 25.24 1.37 18.35
C ALA A 136 24.30 1.80 17.21
N ALA A 137 23.21 2.51 17.49
CA ALA A 137 22.29 3.01 16.47
C ALA A 137 22.90 4.08 15.56
N PHE A 138 23.99 4.73 15.99
CA PHE A 138 24.70 5.78 15.24
C PHE A 138 26.07 5.32 14.76
N ALA A 139 26.51 4.13 15.16
CA ALA A 139 27.78 3.55 14.76
C ALA A 139 27.78 3.12 13.29
N LEU A 140 28.92 3.25 12.60
CA LEU A 140 29.04 2.87 11.19
C LEU A 140 28.91 1.35 10.96
N ASP A 141 29.24 0.55 11.96
CA ASP A 141 29.13 -0.89 11.99
C ASP A 141 27.88 -1.38 12.75
N GLY A 142 26.93 -0.46 13.02
CA GLY A 142 25.69 -0.83 13.69
C GLY A 142 24.87 -1.81 12.87
N GLU A 143 24.46 -2.94 13.47
CA GLU A 143 23.65 -3.98 12.85
C GLU A 143 22.53 -4.44 13.77
N VAL A 144 21.48 -5.02 13.19
CA VAL A 144 20.39 -5.60 13.96
C VAL A 144 20.86 -6.90 14.63
N VAL A 145 20.99 -6.88 15.95
CA VAL A 145 21.43 -8.05 16.75
C VAL A 145 20.29 -8.84 17.34
N ALA A 146 19.11 -8.23 17.52
CA ALA A 146 17.92 -8.92 18.01
C ALA A 146 16.64 -8.14 17.73
N TYR A 147 15.51 -8.84 17.82
CA TYR A 147 14.17 -8.25 17.90
C TYR A 147 13.57 -8.55 19.26
N SER A 148 13.15 -7.54 20.01
CA SER A 148 12.41 -7.71 21.25
C SER A 148 10.91 -7.64 20.96
N TYR A 149 10.22 -8.77 21.14
CA TYR A 149 8.77 -8.86 21.00
C TYR A 149 8.11 -8.78 22.37
N HIS A 150 7.30 -7.77 22.58
CA HIS A 150 6.65 -7.46 23.85
C HIS A 150 5.11 -7.47 23.68
N PRO A 151 4.42 -8.61 23.91
CA PRO A 151 2.97 -8.71 23.76
C PRO A 151 2.24 -7.67 24.60
N GLY A 152 1.34 -6.90 23.97
CA GLY A 152 0.64 -5.79 24.63
C GLY A 152 1.37 -4.45 24.51
N GLY A 153 2.54 -4.42 23.87
CA GLY A 153 3.31 -3.19 23.63
C GLY A 153 4.16 -2.72 24.80
N PRO A 154 4.88 -1.61 24.63
CA PRO A 154 5.70 -1.02 25.69
C PRO A 154 4.87 -0.73 26.95
N GLY A 155 5.39 -1.18 28.11
CA GLY A 155 4.71 -1.01 29.40
C GLY A 155 3.73 -2.12 29.78
N SER A 156 3.50 -3.11 28.92
CA SER A 156 2.72 -4.31 29.28
C SER A 156 3.49 -5.14 30.33
N LYS A 157 2.75 -5.85 31.19
CA LYS A 157 3.32 -6.80 32.15
C LYS A 157 3.61 -8.17 31.54
N ALA A 158 3.35 -8.37 30.25
CA ALA A 158 3.62 -9.64 29.60
C ALA A 158 5.12 -9.89 29.47
N ARG A 159 5.49 -11.17 29.41
CA ARG A 159 6.89 -11.57 29.19
C ARG A 159 7.33 -11.12 27.81
N SER A 160 8.47 -10.43 27.72
CA SER A 160 9.14 -10.14 26.46
C SER A 160 9.90 -11.36 25.95
N TYR A 161 10.02 -11.44 24.63
CA TYR A 161 10.76 -12.48 23.94
C TYR A 161 11.85 -11.83 23.10
N THR A 162 13.09 -12.25 23.28
CA THR A 162 14.19 -11.86 22.40
C THR A 162 14.28 -12.87 21.27
N LEU A 163 14.21 -12.40 20.05
CA LEU A 163 14.21 -13.20 18.84
C LEU A 163 15.48 -12.92 18.05
N ALA A 164 16.11 -13.98 17.56
CA ALA A 164 17.32 -13.87 16.74
C ALA A 164 16.97 -13.32 15.33
N PRO A 165 17.86 -12.50 14.73
CA PRO A 165 17.62 -11.88 13.42
C PRO A 165 17.37 -12.90 12.31
N GLU A 166 17.98 -14.07 12.38
CA GLU A 166 17.83 -15.13 11.38
C GLU A 166 16.43 -15.75 11.41
N SER A 167 15.74 -15.66 12.53
CA SER A 167 14.39 -16.21 12.69
C SER A 167 13.27 -15.22 12.40
N VAL A 168 13.59 -13.95 12.12
CA VAL A 168 12.61 -12.89 11.88
C VAL A 168 12.82 -12.27 10.52
N ALA A 169 11.85 -12.38 9.62
CA ALA A 169 11.78 -11.54 8.42
C ALA A 169 11.22 -10.18 8.81
N HIS A 170 11.95 -9.14 8.47
CA HIS A 170 11.54 -7.75 8.66
C HIS A 170 11.42 -7.07 7.30
N TRP A 171 10.23 -6.62 6.97
CA TRP A 171 9.91 -5.90 5.75
C TRP A 171 9.48 -4.47 6.06
N SER A 172 10.20 -3.50 5.50
CA SER A 172 9.98 -2.05 5.66
C SER A 172 10.04 -1.35 4.30
N PRO A 173 8.93 -1.32 3.54
CA PRO A 173 8.93 -0.90 2.13
C PRO A 173 9.19 0.61 1.92
N ILE A 174 9.00 1.42 2.94
CA ILE A 174 9.24 2.86 2.89
C ILE A 174 10.20 3.21 4.03
N PRO A 175 11.42 3.66 3.71
CA PRO A 175 12.39 4.08 4.72
C PRO A 175 11.84 5.21 5.59
N ASP A 176 12.07 5.14 6.88
CA ASP A 176 11.81 6.23 7.79
C ASP A 176 13.03 7.19 7.80
N PRO A 177 12.87 8.48 7.50
CA PRO A 177 14.00 9.41 7.53
C PRO A 177 14.60 9.60 8.92
N ASP A 178 13.85 9.28 9.98
CA ASP A 178 14.26 9.42 11.38
C ASP A 178 14.78 8.09 11.98
N ALA A 179 14.93 7.02 11.16
CA ALA A 179 15.36 5.70 11.61
C ALA A 179 16.23 4.99 10.57
N THR A 180 17.08 4.06 11.01
CA THR A 180 17.98 3.31 10.11
C THR A 180 17.36 2.00 9.66
N TYR A 181 16.67 1.29 10.55
CA TYR A 181 16.19 -0.07 10.31
C TYR A 181 14.68 -0.17 10.19
N ARG A 182 13.94 0.75 10.79
CA ARG A 182 12.48 0.77 10.69
C ARG A 182 12.03 1.64 9.52
N GLY A 183 10.88 1.28 8.96
CA GLY A 183 10.21 2.07 7.94
C GLY A 183 9.04 2.88 8.52
N MET A 184 8.54 3.82 7.74
CA MET A 184 7.35 4.62 8.04
C MET A 184 6.13 4.15 7.23
N SER A 185 4.94 4.41 7.78
CA SER A 185 3.68 4.16 7.10
C SER A 185 3.48 5.12 5.91
N TRP A 186 2.94 4.62 4.81
CA TRP A 186 2.53 5.46 3.69
C TRP A 186 1.37 6.42 4.07
N LEU A 187 0.66 6.15 5.17
CA LEU A 187 -0.37 7.02 5.71
C LEU A 187 0.20 8.28 6.35
N THR A 188 1.43 8.23 6.87
CA THR A 188 2.06 9.34 7.59
C THR A 188 1.97 10.69 6.85
N PRO A 189 2.35 10.80 5.56
CA PRO A 189 2.28 12.08 4.85
C PRO A 189 0.83 12.54 4.56
N VAL A 190 -0.15 11.65 4.57
CA VAL A 190 -1.55 11.98 4.25
C VAL A 190 -2.50 12.01 5.44
N LEU A 191 -1.99 11.90 6.66
CA LEU A 191 -2.80 11.96 7.88
C LEU A 191 -3.68 13.21 7.97
N ARG A 192 -3.18 14.36 7.49
CA ARG A 192 -3.92 15.62 7.48
C ARG A 192 -5.10 15.60 6.51
N GLU A 193 -4.90 15.00 5.34
CA GLU A 193 -5.93 14.86 4.31
C GLU A 193 -7.04 13.92 4.76
N MET A 194 -6.67 12.76 5.33
CA MET A 194 -7.61 11.80 5.90
C MET A 194 -8.47 12.42 7.00
N ARG A 195 -7.87 13.29 7.82
CA ARG A 195 -8.61 14.02 8.82
C ARG A 195 -9.53 15.07 8.20
N GLY A 196 -9.06 15.81 7.20
CA GLY A 196 -9.88 16.76 6.47
C GLY A 196 -11.14 16.10 5.89
N ASP A 197 -11.00 14.92 5.29
CA ASP A 197 -12.11 14.11 4.80
C ASP A 197 -13.07 13.69 5.92
N SER A 198 -12.55 13.23 7.06
CA SER A 198 -13.37 12.88 8.23
C SER A 198 -14.16 14.09 8.77
N LEU A 199 -13.52 15.26 8.87
CA LEU A 199 -14.18 16.49 9.32
C LEU A 199 -15.23 16.98 8.32
N ALA A 200 -14.98 16.87 7.02
CA ALA A 200 -15.94 17.19 5.97
C ALA A 200 -17.17 16.27 6.05
N THR A 201 -16.95 14.99 6.31
CA THR A 201 -18.02 14.01 6.50
C THR A 201 -18.81 14.29 7.78
N GLU A 202 -18.14 14.61 8.89
CA GLU A 202 -18.80 14.98 10.15
C GLU A 202 -19.63 16.28 9.98
N HIS A 203 -19.10 17.26 9.25
CA HIS A 203 -19.82 18.47 8.93
C HIS A 203 -21.12 18.18 8.13
N LYS A 204 -21.03 17.31 7.12
CA LYS A 204 -22.22 16.86 6.37
C LYS A 204 -23.25 16.17 7.26
N ILE A 205 -22.80 15.28 8.14
CA ILE A 205 -23.66 14.56 9.09
C ILE A 205 -24.38 15.57 10.02
N ASN A 206 -23.63 16.53 10.56
CA ASN A 206 -24.19 17.53 11.47
C ASN A 206 -25.17 18.47 10.72
N PHE A 207 -24.88 18.83 9.47
CA PHE A 207 -25.81 19.57 8.64
C PHE A 207 -27.14 18.82 8.44
N PHE A 208 -27.09 17.52 8.13
CA PHE A 208 -28.29 16.70 7.99
C PHE A 208 -29.02 16.49 9.35
N ARG A 209 -28.28 16.32 10.44
CA ARG A 209 -28.88 16.21 11.78
C ARG A 209 -29.63 17.46 12.18
N ASN A 210 -29.15 18.63 11.77
CA ASN A 210 -29.80 19.93 12.02
C ASN A 210 -30.79 20.30 10.90
N ALA A 211 -31.31 19.34 10.16
CA ALA A 211 -32.30 19.53 9.10
C ALA A 211 -31.89 20.52 7.99
N GLY A 212 -30.58 20.72 7.80
CA GLY A 212 -30.06 21.67 6.80
C GLY A 212 -30.29 23.14 7.18
N THR A 213 -30.67 23.42 8.43
CA THR A 213 -30.83 24.81 8.87
C THR A 213 -29.46 25.46 9.06
N PRO A 214 -29.17 26.59 8.41
CA PRO A 214 -27.96 27.34 8.66
C PRO A 214 -27.92 27.84 10.10
N ASN A 215 -26.73 28.20 10.59
CA ASN A 215 -26.60 28.86 11.89
C ASN A 215 -27.45 30.12 11.91
N MET A 216 -28.42 30.16 12.80
CA MET A 216 -29.33 31.27 12.92
C MET A 216 -29.08 32.04 14.21
N VAL A 217 -29.08 33.36 14.14
CA VAL A 217 -29.12 34.24 15.29
C VAL A 217 -30.55 34.71 15.45
N VAL A 218 -31.17 34.29 16.53
CA VAL A 218 -32.53 34.74 16.89
C VAL A 218 -32.39 35.94 17.83
N LYS A 219 -32.83 37.08 17.35
CA LYS A 219 -32.87 38.33 18.14
C LYS A 219 -34.24 38.40 18.80
N LEU A 220 -34.26 38.45 20.12
CA LEU A 220 -35.46 38.66 20.89
C LEU A 220 -35.56 40.11 21.37
N PRO A 221 -36.77 40.68 21.59
CA PRO A 221 -36.95 42.02 22.10
C PRO A 221 -36.30 42.20 23.48
N ALA A 222 -35.87 43.40 23.77
CA ALA A 222 -35.37 43.73 25.10
C ALA A 222 -36.43 43.50 26.17
N GLY A 223 -36.09 42.80 27.28
CA GLY A 223 -37.00 42.56 28.40
C GLY A 223 -37.63 41.17 28.44
N VAL A 224 -37.27 40.24 27.55
CA VAL A 224 -37.72 38.84 27.63
C VAL A 224 -37.12 38.17 28.87
N LYS A 225 -37.99 37.55 29.68
CA LYS A 225 -37.56 36.83 30.91
C LYS A 225 -36.78 35.56 30.55
N PRO A 226 -35.80 35.15 31.39
CA PRO A 226 -34.97 33.94 31.14
C PRO A 226 -35.79 32.67 30.95
N GLU A 227 -36.92 32.53 31.63
CA GLU A 227 -37.80 31.36 31.50
C GLU A 227 -38.43 31.29 30.11
N ALA A 228 -38.88 32.44 29.58
CA ALA A 228 -39.46 32.53 28.23
C ALA A 228 -38.40 32.27 27.14
N LEU A 229 -37.16 32.73 27.35
CA LEU A 229 -36.03 32.42 26.49
C LEU A 229 -35.73 30.91 26.41
N ASN A 230 -35.72 30.24 27.59
CA ASN A 230 -35.48 28.80 27.66
C ASN A 230 -36.60 27.99 27.00
N GLN A 231 -37.85 28.37 27.21
CA GLN A 231 -39.01 27.76 26.55
C GLN A 231 -38.95 27.92 25.01
N PHE A 232 -38.59 29.11 24.56
CA PHE A 232 -38.41 29.40 23.15
C PHE A 232 -37.28 28.54 22.54
N ARG A 233 -36.14 28.48 23.21
CA ARG A 233 -35.01 27.64 22.81
C ARG A 233 -35.40 26.16 22.66
N SER A 234 -36.06 25.59 23.69
CA SER A 234 -36.47 24.19 23.67
C SER A 234 -37.45 23.90 22.52
N LYS A 235 -38.41 24.78 22.26
CA LYS A 235 -39.33 24.64 21.13
C LYS A 235 -38.64 24.77 19.79
N MET A 236 -37.66 25.67 19.66
CA MET A 236 -36.87 25.80 18.43
C MET A 236 -36.06 24.53 18.17
N GLU A 237 -35.38 24.00 19.18
CA GLU A 237 -34.63 22.78 19.08
C GLU A 237 -35.53 21.59 18.69
N GLU A 238 -36.71 21.46 19.24
CA GLU A 238 -37.70 20.41 18.93
C GLU A 238 -38.20 20.48 17.48
N VAL A 239 -38.43 21.68 16.96
CA VAL A 239 -38.98 21.87 15.62
C VAL A 239 -37.91 21.84 14.55
N THR A 240 -36.67 22.25 14.86
CA THR A 240 -35.57 22.34 13.87
C THR A 240 -34.64 21.15 13.86
N ALA A 241 -34.56 20.36 14.94
CA ALA A 241 -33.68 19.22 15.02
C ALA A 241 -34.21 18.01 14.24
N GLY A 242 -33.30 17.36 13.47
CA GLY A 242 -33.54 16.09 12.78
C GLY A 242 -34.03 16.20 11.33
N VAL A 243 -33.62 15.22 10.52
CA VAL A 243 -33.90 15.16 9.08
C VAL A 243 -35.40 15.19 8.75
N GLY A 244 -36.26 14.64 9.64
CA GLY A 244 -37.72 14.65 9.47
C GLY A 244 -38.37 16.02 9.60
N ASN A 245 -37.65 17.02 10.10
CA ASN A 245 -38.12 18.39 10.27
C ASN A 245 -37.55 19.35 9.23
N ALA A 246 -36.79 18.85 8.26
CA ALA A 246 -36.24 19.64 7.17
C ALA A 246 -37.36 20.32 6.37
N TYR A 247 -37.13 21.59 6.02
CA TYR A 247 -38.05 22.42 5.23
C TYR A 247 -39.44 22.73 5.90
N ARG A 248 -39.60 22.50 7.19
CA ARG A 248 -40.82 22.92 7.90
C ARG A 248 -40.84 24.43 8.04
N THR A 249 -42.02 25.01 7.80
CA THR A 249 -42.26 26.45 8.01
C THR A 249 -42.30 26.75 9.50
N LEU A 250 -41.48 27.68 9.93
CA LEU A 250 -41.41 28.15 11.30
C LEU A 250 -42.23 29.44 11.42
N TYR A 251 -43.19 29.45 12.34
CA TYR A 251 -43.99 30.65 12.66
C TYR A 251 -43.46 31.24 13.98
N LEU A 252 -42.98 32.49 13.91
CA LEU A 252 -42.46 33.22 15.04
C LEU A 252 -43.46 34.33 15.44
N GLY A 253 -43.68 34.44 16.74
CA GLY A 253 -44.49 35.51 17.33
C GLY A 253 -43.63 36.33 18.29
N GLY A 254 -44.23 37.47 18.78
CA GLY A 254 -43.62 38.25 19.86
C GLY A 254 -42.46 39.16 19.44
N GLY A 255 -42.32 39.49 18.15
CA GLY A 255 -41.25 40.41 17.70
C GLY A 255 -39.86 39.79 17.60
N ALA A 256 -39.75 38.47 17.55
CA ALA A 256 -38.50 37.78 17.26
C ALA A 256 -38.12 37.97 15.82
N ASP A 257 -36.86 38.33 15.58
CA ASP A 257 -36.23 38.42 14.26
C ASP A 257 -35.18 37.32 14.07
N ILE A 258 -35.13 36.72 12.89
CA ILE A 258 -34.15 35.66 12.55
C ILE A 258 -33.21 36.18 11.51
N GLU A 259 -31.95 36.23 11.83
CA GLU A 259 -30.86 36.50 10.88
C GLU A 259 -30.08 35.21 10.65
N VAL A 260 -30.00 34.76 9.41
CA VAL A 260 -29.21 33.61 9.03
C VAL A 260 -27.75 34.06 8.93
N VAL A 261 -26.95 33.57 9.88
CA VAL A 261 -25.51 33.84 9.93
C VAL A 261 -24.78 32.56 9.58
N GLY A 262 -24.47 32.38 8.32
CA GLY A 262 -23.72 31.17 7.91
C GLY A 262 -23.44 31.12 6.40
N THR A 263 -22.40 30.38 6.06
CA THR A 263 -22.07 30.10 4.67
C THR A 263 -23.05 29.05 4.12
N ASP A 264 -23.71 29.32 3.02
CA ASP A 264 -24.57 28.33 2.34
C ASP A 264 -23.68 27.14 1.89
N LEU A 265 -24.18 25.92 2.03
CA LEU A 265 -23.52 24.70 1.57
C LEU A 265 -23.16 24.77 0.06
N LYS A 266 -23.88 25.56 -0.71
CA LYS A 266 -23.57 25.83 -2.12
C LYS A 266 -22.27 26.61 -2.32
N GLN A 267 -21.81 27.37 -1.32
CA GLN A 267 -20.56 28.13 -1.38
C GLN A 267 -19.35 27.28 -1.03
N LEU A 268 -19.55 26.14 -0.36
CA LEU A 268 -18.50 25.16 -0.06
C LEU A 268 -18.61 24.04 -1.11
N ASP A 269 -17.74 24.06 -2.11
CA ASP A 269 -17.65 22.96 -3.07
C ASP A 269 -17.00 21.74 -2.40
N PHE A 270 -17.81 21.04 -1.59
CA PHE A 270 -17.37 19.82 -0.89
C PHE A 270 -16.84 18.76 -1.86
N ALA A 271 -17.39 18.69 -3.08
CA ALA A 271 -16.98 17.70 -4.05
C ALA A 271 -15.54 17.96 -4.52
N ALA A 272 -15.20 19.23 -4.80
CA ALA A 272 -13.84 19.58 -5.19
C ALA A 272 -12.83 19.42 -4.04
N VAL A 273 -13.22 19.82 -2.82
CA VAL A 273 -12.34 19.69 -1.64
C VAL A 273 -12.06 18.22 -1.31
N GLN A 274 -13.09 17.36 -1.30
CA GLN A 274 -12.92 15.94 -1.06
C GLN A 274 -12.16 15.25 -2.20
N GLY A 275 -12.47 15.53 -3.45
CA GLY A 275 -11.76 14.95 -4.60
C GLY A 275 -10.27 15.27 -4.61
N ALA A 276 -9.87 16.49 -4.24
CA ALA A 276 -8.46 16.83 -4.08
C ALA A 276 -7.77 16.02 -2.97
N GLY A 277 -8.45 15.78 -1.85
CA GLY A 277 -7.95 14.93 -0.77
C GLY A 277 -7.79 13.47 -1.20
N GLU A 278 -8.78 12.92 -1.89
CA GLU A 278 -8.77 11.55 -2.43
C GLU A 278 -7.59 11.34 -3.40
N ASN A 279 -7.29 12.30 -4.27
CA ASN A 279 -6.15 12.22 -5.18
C ASN A 279 -4.80 12.20 -4.44
N ARG A 280 -4.63 12.98 -3.37
CA ARG A 280 -3.42 12.95 -2.56
C ARG A 280 -3.22 11.61 -1.87
N ILE A 281 -4.30 10.98 -1.40
CA ILE A 281 -4.28 9.62 -0.85
C ILE A 281 -3.88 8.60 -1.92
N SER A 282 -4.44 8.73 -3.14
CA SER A 282 -4.05 7.90 -4.28
C SER A 282 -2.56 8.00 -4.58
N VAL A 283 -2.01 9.21 -4.66
CA VAL A 283 -0.57 9.45 -4.89
C VAL A 283 0.29 8.83 -3.79
N ALA A 284 -0.05 9.03 -2.52
CA ALA A 284 0.72 8.51 -1.39
C ALA A 284 0.70 6.99 -1.31
N SER A 285 -0.43 6.37 -1.63
CA SER A 285 -0.56 4.92 -1.67
C SER A 285 0.09 4.27 -2.91
N ARG A 286 0.46 5.06 -3.92
CA ARG A 286 0.89 4.62 -5.26
C ARG A 286 -0.17 3.82 -6.02
N VAL A 287 -1.43 3.88 -5.59
CA VAL A 287 -2.53 3.24 -6.30
C VAL A 287 -3.23 4.28 -7.18
N PRO A 288 -3.22 4.12 -8.50
CA PRO A 288 -3.87 5.08 -9.41
C PRO A 288 -5.35 5.28 -9.08
N ALA A 289 -5.81 6.52 -9.15
CA ALA A 289 -7.19 6.91 -8.85
C ALA A 289 -8.24 6.13 -9.69
N SER A 290 -7.89 5.78 -10.93
CA SER A 290 -8.74 4.95 -11.81
C SER A 290 -8.93 3.52 -11.29
N ILE A 291 -7.93 2.94 -10.61
CA ILE A 291 -8.02 1.61 -9.98
C ILE A 291 -8.85 1.66 -8.70
N LEU A 292 -8.76 2.77 -7.96
CA LEU A 292 -9.58 3.01 -6.76
C LEU A 292 -11.04 3.36 -7.08
N GLY A 293 -11.37 3.67 -8.35
CA GLY A 293 -12.71 4.12 -8.74
C GLY A 293 -13.05 5.55 -8.28
N ILE A 294 -12.03 6.36 -8.00
CA ILE A 294 -12.20 7.76 -7.60
C ILE A 294 -12.70 8.57 -8.79
N ARG A 295 -13.71 9.44 -8.56
CA ARG A 295 -14.41 10.18 -9.62
C ARG A 295 -13.50 10.98 -10.54
N GLU A 296 -12.49 11.66 -10.00
CA GLU A 296 -11.54 12.44 -10.79
C GLU A 296 -10.67 11.56 -11.71
N GLY A 297 -10.35 10.33 -11.27
CA GLY A 297 -9.69 9.34 -12.11
C GLY A 297 -10.57 8.76 -13.22
N LEU A 298 -11.89 8.96 -13.13
CA LEU A 298 -12.89 8.49 -14.08
C LEU A 298 -13.38 9.59 -15.04
N GLN A 299 -13.00 10.86 -14.83
CA GLN A 299 -13.37 11.96 -15.72
C GLN A 299 -12.57 11.90 -17.03
N GLY A 300 -13.28 12.06 -18.13
CA GLY A 300 -12.73 11.94 -19.48
C GLY A 300 -12.63 10.50 -19.95
N SER A 301 -11.81 10.24 -20.94
CA SER A 301 -11.61 8.89 -21.52
C SER A 301 -10.83 7.90 -20.61
N ALA A 302 -10.81 8.15 -19.31
CA ALA A 302 -10.06 7.33 -18.33
C ALA A 302 -10.56 5.87 -18.26
N LEU A 303 -11.79 5.60 -18.65
CA LEU A 303 -12.36 4.25 -18.75
C LEU A 303 -12.07 3.54 -20.08
N ASN A 304 -11.36 4.17 -21.02
CA ASN A 304 -10.90 3.45 -22.19
C ASN A 304 -9.91 2.36 -21.79
N ALA A 305 -10.06 1.18 -22.37
CA ALA A 305 -9.25 -0.01 -22.06
C ALA A 305 -7.73 0.29 -22.05
N GLY A 306 -7.26 1.19 -22.93
CA GLY A 306 -5.85 1.61 -22.97
C GLY A 306 -5.37 2.36 -21.72
N ASN A 307 -6.20 3.22 -21.13
CA ASN A 307 -5.83 3.97 -19.93
C ASN A 307 -5.81 3.08 -18.66
N PHE A 308 -6.71 2.10 -18.60
CA PHE A 308 -6.70 1.13 -17.50
C PHE A 308 -5.45 0.24 -17.55
N GLY A 309 -5.05 -0.22 -18.72
CA GLY A 309 -3.80 -0.99 -18.92
C GLY A 309 -2.57 -0.18 -18.48
N GLN A 310 -2.50 1.12 -18.82
CA GLN A 310 -1.43 2.00 -18.38
C GLN A 310 -1.43 2.19 -16.86
N ALA A 311 -2.58 2.43 -16.24
CA ALA A 311 -2.68 2.54 -14.78
C ALA A 311 -2.23 1.26 -14.08
N ARG A 312 -2.58 0.09 -14.63
CA ARG A 312 -2.14 -1.22 -14.15
C ARG A 312 -0.61 -1.37 -14.22
N ARG A 313 0.00 -0.97 -15.35
CA ARG A 313 1.47 -0.99 -15.51
C ARG A 313 2.15 -0.04 -14.52
N VAL A 314 1.66 1.17 -14.36
CA VAL A 314 2.19 2.13 -13.38
C VAL A 314 2.16 1.55 -11.97
N LEU A 315 1.06 0.92 -11.56
CA LEU A 315 0.95 0.28 -10.24
C LEU A 315 1.92 -0.91 -10.11
N ALA A 316 2.05 -1.71 -11.16
CA ALA A 316 2.97 -2.84 -11.19
C ALA A 316 4.42 -2.38 -11.04
N ASP A 317 4.86 -1.43 -11.86
CA ASP A 317 6.25 -1.00 -11.91
C ASP A 317 6.66 -0.14 -10.72
N SER A 318 5.75 0.74 -10.24
CA SER A 318 6.08 1.67 -9.16
C SER A 318 5.94 1.07 -7.76
N TRP A 319 5.14 0.00 -7.60
CA TRP A 319 4.87 -0.55 -6.28
C TRP A 319 4.95 -2.09 -6.20
N LEU A 320 4.26 -2.83 -7.10
CA LEU A 320 4.13 -4.28 -6.94
C LEU A 320 5.46 -5.02 -7.12
N HIS A 321 6.18 -4.78 -8.23
CA HIS A 321 7.45 -5.44 -8.50
C HIS A 321 8.53 -5.13 -7.46
N PRO A 322 8.77 -3.85 -7.06
CA PRO A 322 9.70 -3.54 -5.99
C PRO A 322 9.31 -4.20 -4.67
N SER A 323 8.04 -4.16 -4.28
CA SER A 323 7.56 -4.77 -3.05
C SER A 323 7.75 -6.30 -3.03
N LEU A 324 7.51 -6.97 -4.17
CA LEU A 324 7.73 -8.41 -4.28
C LEU A 324 9.21 -8.79 -4.21
N ALA A 325 10.09 -8.00 -4.84
CA ALA A 325 11.52 -8.22 -4.76
C ALA A 325 12.04 -8.08 -3.31
N ASP A 326 11.60 -7.03 -2.61
CA ASP A 326 11.94 -6.81 -1.20
C ASP A 326 11.39 -7.93 -0.29
N LEU A 327 10.15 -8.38 -0.55
CA LEU A 327 9.55 -9.50 0.17
C LEU A 327 10.32 -10.80 -0.06
N CYS A 328 10.78 -11.07 -1.28
CA CYS A 328 11.64 -12.22 -1.54
C CYS A 328 12.93 -12.14 -0.72
N ALA A 329 13.61 -11.01 -0.75
CA ALA A 329 14.85 -10.81 -0.01
C ALA A 329 14.67 -10.99 1.51
N CYS A 330 13.60 -10.44 2.09
CA CYS A 330 13.36 -10.55 3.53
C CYS A 330 12.88 -11.94 3.98
N LEU A 331 12.08 -12.65 3.16
CA LEU A 331 11.53 -13.95 3.48
C LEU A 331 12.49 -15.12 3.18
N GLU A 332 13.50 -14.90 2.34
CA GLU A 332 14.45 -15.95 1.93
C GLU A 332 15.03 -16.73 3.11
N LYS A 333 15.44 -16.03 4.17
CA LYS A 333 16.01 -16.66 5.36
C LYS A 333 15.03 -17.55 6.13
N LEU A 334 13.73 -17.34 5.95
CA LEU A 334 12.70 -18.18 6.56
C LEU A 334 12.37 -19.43 5.71
N ALA A 335 12.73 -19.46 4.43
CA ALA A 335 12.54 -20.59 3.53
C ALA A 335 13.73 -21.56 3.54
N ALA A 336 14.21 -21.91 4.72
CA ALA A 336 15.34 -22.84 4.87
C ALA A 336 14.86 -24.32 4.83
N PRO A 337 15.69 -25.24 4.28
CA PRO A 337 17.04 -25.01 3.75
C PRO A 337 17.02 -24.30 2.38
N LYS A 338 17.91 -23.33 2.20
CA LYS A 338 18.12 -22.64 0.94
C LYS A 338 18.85 -23.54 -0.04
N PRO A 339 18.38 -23.73 -1.29
CA PRO A 339 19.11 -24.46 -2.30
C PRO A 339 20.44 -23.75 -2.67
N GLU A 340 21.46 -24.53 -3.00
CA GLU A 340 22.73 -23.97 -3.46
C GLU A 340 22.55 -23.15 -4.74
N ARG A 341 23.22 -22.02 -4.81
CA ARG A 341 23.19 -21.09 -5.95
C ARG A 341 21.77 -20.71 -6.39
N ALA A 342 20.89 -20.50 -5.42
CA ALA A 342 19.54 -20.03 -5.68
C ALA A 342 19.20 -18.84 -4.79
N GLU A 343 18.25 -18.04 -5.21
CA GLU A 343 17.64 -16.95 -4.44
C GLU A 343 16.14 -17.11 -4.46
N LEU A 344 15.46 -16.68 -3.40
CA LEU A 344 14.01 -16.67 -3.37
C LEU A 344 13.50 -15.61 -4.35
N TRP A 345 12.54 -15.99 -5.17
CA TRP A 345 11.93 -15.11 -6.15
C TRP A 345 10.42 -15.31 -6.19
N TYR A 346 9.74 -14.45 -6.88
CA TYR A 346 8.29 -14.61 -7.12
C TYR A 346 8.02 -15.13 -8.53
N ASP A 347 6.90 -15.86 -8.66
CA ASP A 347 6.39 -16.30 -9.95
C ASP A 347 5.85 -15.06 -10.72
N PRO A 348 6.35 -14.75 -11.92
CA PRO A 348 5.88 -13.62 -12.70
C PRO A 348 4.43 -13.77 -13.20
N ASP A 349 3.87 -14.99 -13.18
CA ASP A 349 2.50 -15.24 -13.63
C ASP A 349 1.46 -14.82 -12.58
N ILE A 350 1.41 -13.51 -12.30
CA ILE A 350 0.43 -12.90 -11.40
C ILE A 350 -0.81 -12.52 -12.22
N PRO A 351 -2.04 -12.96 -11.83
CA PRO A 351 -3.26 -12.70 -12.58
C PRO A 351 -3.50 -11.23 -12.92
N PHE A 352 -3.15 -10.33 -12.01
CA PHE A 352 -3.25 -8.87 -12.23
C PHE A 352 -2.33 -8.36 -13.35
N LEU A 353 -1.19 -9.01 -13.56
CA LEU A 353 -0.20 -8.62 -14.57
C LEU A 353 -0.48 -9.26 -15.93
N ARG A 354 -1.36 -10.27 -15.98
CA ARG A 354 -1.72 -10.89 -17.25
C ARG A 354 -2.31 -9.85 -18.19
N GLU A 355 -1.78 -9.83 -19.38
CA GLU A 355 -2.28 -8.98 -20.44
C GLU A 355 -3.66 -9.41 -20.89
N ASP A 356 -4.47 -8.48 -21.41
CA ASP A 356 -5.73 -8.85 -22.04
C ASP A 356 -5.44 -9.80 -23.21
N ALA A 357 -6.34 -10.77 -23.45
CA ALA A 357 -6.13 -11.79 -24.48
C ALA A 357 -5.77 -11.20 -25.87
N LYS A 358 -6.23 -9.98 -26.15
CA LYS A 358 -5.89 -9.25 -27.36
C LYS A 358 -4.42 -8.77 -27.35
N GLU A 359 -3.97 -8.15 -26.25
CA GLU A 359 -2.58 -7.70 -26.10
C GLU A 359 -1.61 -8.89 -26.15
N ALA A 360 -1.96 -10.00 -25.49
CA ALA A 360 -1.16 -11.23 -25.56
C ALA A 360 -1.08 -11.79 -27.00
N ALA A 361 -2.20 -11.78 -27.74
CA ALA A 361 -2.22 -12.19 -29.13
C ALA A 361 -1.38 -11.26 -30.03
N ASP A 362 -1.44 -9.95 -29.79
CA ASP A 362 -0.66 -8.97 -30.53
C ASP A 362 0.85 -9.14 -30.25
N ILE A 363 1.25 -9.39 -29.02
CA ILE A 363 2.64 -9.69 -28.65
C ILE A 363 3.14 -10.96 -29.34
N ILE A 364 2.36 -12.04 -29.30
CA ILE A 364 2.71 -13.29 -29.99
C ILE A 364 2.84 -13.07 -31.49
N ALA A 365 1.97 -12.28 -32.09
CA ALA A 365 2.06 -11.94 -33.52
C ALA A 365 3.33 -11.16 -33.84
N VAL A 366 3.69 -10.15 -33.02
CA VAL A 366 4.93 -9.36 -33.17
C VAL A 366 6.16 -10.25 -32.95
N GLN A 367 6.19 -11.08 -31.92
CA GLN A 367 7.30 -12.01 -31.66
C GLN A 367 7.47 -13.01 -32.82
N SER A 368 6.37 -13.61 -33.30
CA SER A 368 6.40 -14.54 -34.43
C SER A 368 6.93 -13.89 -35.72
N SER A 369 6.51 -12.63 -35.96
CA SER A 369 7.03 -11.84 -37.08
C SER A 369 8.52 -11.53 -36.92
N SER A 370 8.97 -11.20 -35.71
CA SER A 370 10.38 -10.93 -35.42
C SER A 370 11.24 -12.18 -35.59
N ILE A 371 10.80 -13.33 -35.09
CA ILE A 371 11.49 -14.63 -35.28
C ILE A 371 11.60 -14.95 -36.76
N ARG A 372 10.49 -14.81 -37.51
CA ARG A 372 10.51 -15.03 -38.95
C ARG A 372 11.53 -14.12 -39.69
N THR A 373 11.53 -12.83 -39.35
CA THR A 373 12.47 -11.86 -39.94
C THR A 373 13.93 -12.23 -39.66
N LEU A 374 14.22 -12.69 -38.41
CA LEU A 374 15.57 -13.14 -38.05
C LEU A 374 15.99 -14.41 -38.80
N ILE A 375 15.08 -15.36 -38.99
CA ILE A 375 15.33 -16.57 -39.78
C ILE A 375 15.55 -16.22 -41.25
N GLU A 376 14.73 -15.31 -41.81
CA GLU A 376 14.90 -14.80 -43.17
C GLU A 376 16.24 -14.03 -43.36
N ALA A 377 16.75 -13.41 -42.30
CA ALA A 377 18.07 -12.77 -42.27
C ALA A 377 19.24 -13.74 -42.11
N GLY A 378 18.99 -15.05 -42.00
CA GLY A 378 20.03 -16.07 -41.94
C GLY A 378 20.44 -16.56 -40.56
N TYR A 379 19.70 -16.18 -39.49
CA TYR A 379 19.94 -16.71 -38.16
C TYR A 379 19.27 -18.09 -37.98
N THR A 380 19.82 -18.92 -37.12
CA THR A 380 19.25 -20.24 -36.82
C THR A 380 17.91 -20.10 -36.11
N ALA A 381 16.97 -20.98 -36.41
CA ALA A 381 15.62 -20.89 -35.85
C ALA A 381 15.62 -20.93 -34.32
N ASP A 382 16.45 -21.78 -33.71
CA ASP A 382 16.54 -21.92 -32.26
C ASP A 382 17.13 -20.66 -31.60
N SER A 383 18.19 -20.09 -32.18
CA SER A 383 18.81 -18.87 -31.67
C SER A 383 17.88 -17.66 -31.83
N ALA A 384 17.16 -17.55 -32.94
CA ALA A 384 16.19 -16.50 -33.19
C ALA A 384 15.01 -16.58 -32.19
N ALA A 385 14.48 -17.79 -31.97
CA ALA A 385 13.41 -17.99 -30.99
C ALA A 385 13.87 -17.64 -29.57
N GLN A 386 15.04 -18.10 -29.14
CA GLN A 386 15.60 -17.77 -27.83
C GLN A 386 15.86 -16.28 -27.67
N ALA A 387 16.46 -15.64 -28.64
CA ALA A 387 16.76 -14.20 -28.61
C ALA A 387 15.50 -13.35 -28.48
N VAL A 388 14.46 -13.66 -29.23
CA VAL A 388 13.19 -12.92 -29.16
C VAL A 388 12.45 -13.18 -27.86
N LEU A 389 12.41 -14.43 -27.37
CA LEU A 389 11.71 -14.77 -26.12
C LEU A 389 12.41 -14.25 -24.88
N THR A 390 13.75 -14.19 -24.89
CA THR A 390 14.54 -13.69 -23.75
C THR A 390 14.88 -12.20 -23.85
N GLY A 391 14.68 -11.57 -25.01
CA GLY A 391 15.11 -10.20 -25.29
C GLY A 391 16.64 -10.04 -25.40
N ASP A 392 17.40 -11.14 -25.42
CA ASP A 392 18.87 -11.14 -25.46
C ASP A 392 19.39 -11.46 -26.88
N PHE A 393 19.62 -10.41 -27.66
CA PHE A 393 20.12 -10.54 -29.01
C PHE A 393 21.58 -11.04 -29.11
N SER A 394 22.30 -11.15 -27.99
CA SER A 394 23.62 -11.77 -27.97
C SER A 394 23.59 -13.30 -28.18
N LEU A 395 22.40 -13.89 -28.10
CA LEU A 395 22.16 -15.31 -28.33
C LEU A 395 22.00 -15.66 -29.83
N LEU A 396 21.95 -14.65 -30.71
CA LEU A 396 21.76 -14.88 -32.12
C LEU A 396 22.99 -15.58 -32.74
N ASP A 397 22.76 -16.72 -33.40
CA ASP A 397 23.74 -17.49 -34.10
C ASP A 397 23.42 -17.49 -35.60
N HIS A 398 24.34 -16.94 -36.42
CA HIS A 398 24.14 -16.81 -37.84
C HIS A 398 24.55 -18.11 -38.56
N SER A 399 23.66 -18.66 -39.35
CA SER A 399 23.88 -19.95 -40.07
C SER A 399 24.90 -19.88 -41.19
N GLY A 400 25.40 -18.68 -41.52
CA GLY A 400 26.29 -18.47 -42.67
C GLY A 400 25.57 -18.42 -44.03
N LEU A 401 24.24 -18.53 -44.04
CA LEU A 401 23.42 -18.46 -45.26
C LEU A 401 22.93 -17.03 -45.45
N PHE A 402 23.12 -16.51 -46.64
CA PHE A 402 22.77 -15.13 -47.04
C PHE A 402 21.84 -15.18 -48.24
N SER A 403 20.59 -15.26 -48.05
CA SER A 403 19.55 -14.94 -49.04
C SER A 403 18.17 -15.29 -48.54
N VAL A 404 17.17 -14.70 -49.18
CA VAL A 404 15.74 -14.99 -48.92
C VAL A 404 15.41 -16.48 -49.14
N GLN A 405 16.24 -17.21 -49.88
CA GLN A 405 16.10 -18.64 -50.11
C GLN A 405 17.01 -19.51 -49.24
N LEU A 406 17.72 -18.91 -48.26
CA LEU A 406 18.65 -19.59 -47.35
C LEU A 406 19.70 -20.45 -48.11
N GLN A 407 20.23 -19.93 -49.18
CA GLN A 407 21.32 -20.59 -49.92
C GLN A 407 22.67 -20.21 -49.33
N ALA A 408 23.60 -21.18 -49.31
CA ALA A 408 24.97 -20.91 -48.89
C ALA A 408 25.64 -19.85 -49.76
N ALA A 409 26.38 -18.90 -49.15
CA ALA A 409 27.18 -17.95 -49.91
C ALA A 409 28.19 -18.68 -50.77
N GLY A 410 28.01 -18.61 -52.06
CA GLY A 410 28.90 -19.31 -53.04
C GLY A 410 28.31 -20.54 -53.74
N ALA A 411 27.02 -20.86 -53.53
CA ALA A 411 26.32 -21.94 -54.25
C ALA A 411 25.79 -21.51 -55.65
N GLN A 412 26.37 -20.46 -56.23
CA GLN A 412 26.15 -20.15 -57.64
C GLN A 412 27.34 -20.70 -58.40
N GLU A 413 27.06 -21.67 -59.27
CA GLU A 413 27.86 -22.27 -60.29
C GLU A 413 28.72 -23.51 -59.95
N ALA A 414 28.17 -24.65 -60.27
CA ALA A 414 28.85 -25.71 -60.96
C ALA A 414 27.99 -26.16 -62.17
#